data_b979f65643d1cb0fc3d24d07a6c49c2b
#
_entry.id   b979f65643d1cb0fc3d24d07a6c49c2b
#
_cell.length_a   1.000
_cell.length_b   1.000
_cell.length_c   1.000
_cell.angle_alpha   90.00
_cell.angle_beta   90.00
_cell.angle_gamma   90.00
#
_symmetry.space_group_name_H-M   'P 1'
#
loop_
_entity.id
_entity.type
_entity.pdbx_description
1 polymer ?
#
loop_
_entity_poly.entity_id
_entity_poly.type
_entity_poly.pdbx_seq_one_letter_code
_entity_poly.pdbx_strand_id
1 'polypeptide(L)'
;MNIDRKNSDWACVQAGVPQGSLLGPLLFLVYINDLVEVVDSEIRIFADDTFIFTVVNQNCTETLNKDLEAITSWGIQWKMVFNPDLTKQAVEVLFSKKRKPTQLNELTFNNIPVKKVSETKHLGMTLDSKLKFTTHIEEKLKKARQELGVMKWIKKWVTIETLEQYYKSWVRPHLEYGDLVYDRANRDGKNAFSDRRSNEDNSVHVESIQFQAATICTGAWRTSSIEKVYEILGWESMESRRTLRKLSLLYDIMKTKSPPHLYNIVSPQKCREGSRSAELLKLNTFRANKDFKKTFFPSAIIDWNDLDKTIRESKSKTIFKNKLLKHYKIKPKRMDYFGIKNNNYIRYLTNLRVNLSPLNAHKHEKGFVDTPSPLCRVCLEKEDTQHFLLHCRSYTNMRTDLFNKISSYLNKDASTFRNKDLVKILLFGKEDVPNTTNKSILEEVASFISRTKRFDSNRASPVGRVGGVT
;
A
#
# COMPACT_ATOMS: atom_id res chain seq x y z
N MET A 1 38.19 16.20 -2.73
CA MET A 1 37.53 15.00 -2.14
C MET A 1 38.32 14.57 -0.91
N ASN A 2 37.68 14.23 0.19
CA ASN A 2 38.36 13.77 1.40
C ASN A 2 37.91 12.34 1.71
N ILE A 3 38.86 11.40 1.73
CA ILE A 3 38.63 9.99 2.09
C ILE A 3 39.71 9.63 3.12
N ASP A 4 39.31 9.10 4.28
CA ASP A 4 40.18 8.72 5.37
C ASP A 4 41.18 9.81 5.80
N ARG A 5 40.70 11.08 5.87
CA ARG A 5 41.49 12.29 6.20
C ARG A 5 42.57 12.65 5.19
N LYS A 6 42.58 12.04 4.02
CA LYS A 6 43.46 12.45 2.90
C LYS A 6 42.64 13.25 1.89
N ASN A 7 43.12 14.45 1.55
CA ASN A 7 42.52 15.24 0.49
C ASN A 7 43.13 14.81 -0.85
N SER A 8 42.30 14.82 -1.91
CA SER A 8 42.82 14.76 -3.28
C SER A 8 43.51 16.06 -3.63
N ASP A 9 44.41 16.02 -4.60
CA ASP A 9 44.97 17.23 -5.20
C ASP A 9 43.92 18.08 -5.90
N TRP A 10 44.19 19.36 -6.06
CA TRP A 10 43.32 20.26 -6.78
C TRP A 10 43.41 19.97 -8.28
N ALA A 11 42.27 19.83 -8.94
CA ALA A 11 42.14 19.69 -10.37
C ALA A 11 41.12 20.70 -10.92
N CYS A 12 41.43 21.27 -12.10
CA CYS A 12 40.46 22.13 -12.77
C CYS A 12 39.27 21.35 -13.27
N VAL A 13 38.06 21.79 -12.90
CA VAL A 13 36.79 21.26 -13.42
C VAL A 13 36.42 22.07 -14.65
N GLN A 14 36.55 21.48 -15.83
CA GLN A 14 36.29 22.17 -17.10
C GLN A 14 34.81 22.17 -17.51
N ALA A 15 33.99 21.26 -16.95
CA ALA A 15 32.57 21.13 -17.25
C ALA A 15 31.80 20.49 -16.09
N GLY A 16 30.49 20.69 -16.10
CA GLY A 16 29.58 20.11 -15.11
C GLY A 16 29.44 20.96 -13.84
N VAL A 17 28.70 20.41 -12.88
CA VAL A 17 28.45 21.03 -11.58
C VAL A 17 28.77 20.04 -10.45
N PRO A 18 29.17 20.51 -9.25
CA PRO A 18 29.47 19.63 -8.14
C PRO A 18 28.25 18.81 -7.76
N GLN A 19 28.40 17.46 -7.73
CA GLN A 19 27.36 16.59 -7.27
C GLN A 19 27.06 16.84 -5.78
N GLY A 20 25.77 16.91 -5.43
CA GLY A 20 25.33 17.25 -4.07
C GLY A 20 25.21 18.74 -3.77
N SER A 21 25.54 19.63 -4.73
CA SER A 21 25.25 21.06 -4.59
C SER A 21 23.75 21.34 -4.76
N LEU A 22 23.22 22.37 -4.08
CA LEU A 22 21.84 22.81 -4.24
C LEU A 22 21.56 23.41 -5.64
N LEU A 23 22.52 24.02 -6.24
CA LEU A 23 22.40 24.68 -7.55
C LEU A 23 22.55 23.69 -8.73
N GLY A 24 23.24 22.57 -8.54
CA GLY A 24 23.49 21.60 -9.61
C GLY A 24 22.23 21.17 -10.36
N PRO A 25 21.19 20.65 -9.67
CA PRO A 25 19.94 20.27 -10.31
C PRO A 25 19.22 21.43 -11.01
N LEU A 26 19.25 22.64 -10.42
CA LEU A 26 18.63 23.83 -11.02
C LEU A 26 19.33 24.24 -12.31
N LEU A 27 20.65 24.29 -12.30
CA LEU A 27 21.45 24.63 -13.48
C LEU A 27 21.26 23.61 -14.61
N PHE A 28 21.16 22.32 -14.26
CA PHE A 28 20.84 21.26 -15.23
C PHE A 28 19.47 21.47 -15.87
N LEU A 29 18.43 21.80 -15.07
CA LEU A 29 17.09 22.08 -15.61
C LEU A 29 17.10 23.30 -16.54
N VAL A 30 17.81 24.36 -16.22
CA VAL A 30 17.98 25.53 -17.12
C VAL A 30 18.66 25.10 -18.40
N TYR A 31 19.70 24.27 -18.30
CA TYR A 31 20.50 23.82 -19.44
C TYR A 31 19.70 22.94 -20.43
N ILE A 32 18.81 22.06 -19.94
CA ILE A 32 18.06 21.12 -20.79
C ILE A 32 16.70 21.69 -21.24
N ASN A 33 16.28 22.83 -20.72
CA ASN A 33 14.90 23.32 -20.85
C ASN A 33 14.47 23.58 -22.31
N ASP A 34 15.36 24.02 -23.17
CA ASP A 34 15.07 24.33 -24.58
C ASP A 34 15.01 23.08 -25.49
N LEU A 35 15.42 21.92 -24.99
CA LEU A 35 15.29 20.66 -25.72
C LEU A 35 13.84 20.36 -26.15
N VAL A 36 12.85 20.85 -25.39
CA VAL A 36 11.43 20.65 -25.73
C VAL A 36 10.98 21.44 -26.95
N GLU A 37 11.73 22.49 -27.34
CA GLU A 37 11.38 23.39 -28.44
C GLU A 37 11.85 22.87 -29.80
N VAL A 38 12.77 21.89 -29.81
CA VAL A 38 13.36 21.38 -31.07
C VAL A 38 12.62 20.17 -31.64
N VAL A 39 11.59 19.65 -30.97
CA VAL A 39 10.84 18.47 -31.39
C VAL A 39 9.36 18.77 -31.69
N ASP A 40 8.85 18.16 -32.74
CA ASP A 40 7.45 18.28 -33.14
C ASP A 40 6.52 17.31 -32.37
N SER A 41 7.05 16.18 -31.90
CA SER A 41 6.32 15.18 -31.12
C SER A 41 6.14 15.57 -29.66
N GLU A 42 5.25 14.85 -28.96
CA GLU A 42 5.09 15.02 -27.52
C GLU A 42 6.37 14.54 -26.78
N ILE A 43 6.95 15.40 -25.97
CA ILE A 43 8.14 15.10 -25.17
C ILE A 43 7.85 15.28 -23.67
N ARG A 44 8.45 14.44 -22.85
CA ARG A 44 8.47 14.58 -21.39
C ARG A 44 9.89 14.36 -20.89
N ILE A 45 10.37 15.28 -20.07
CA ILE A 45 11.71 15.25 -19.50
C ILE A 45 11.62 15.17 -17.98
N PHE A 46 12.41 14.32 -17.39
CA PHE A 46 12.60 14.21 -15.95
C PHE A 46 14.10 14.12 -15.66
N ALA A 47 14.71 15.23 -15.29
CA ALA A 47 16.16 15.37 -15.23
C ALA A 47 16.79 14.97 -16.58
N ASP A 48 17.64 13.95 -16.60
CA ASP A 48 18.28 13.39 -17.78
C ASP A 48 17.41 12.39 -18.56
N ASP A 49 16.40 11.82 -17.91
CA ASP A 49 15.46 10.88 -18.56
C ASP A 49 14.53 11.63 -19.52
N THR A 50 14.63 11.33 -20.81
CA THR A 50 13.80 11.91 -21.88
C THR A 50 12.90 10.84 -22.51
N PHE A 51 11.62 11.17 -22.67
CA PHE A 51 10.62 10.31 -23.26
C PHE A 51 9.87 11.05 -24.37
N ILE A 52 9.97 10.58 -25.61
CA ILE A 52 9.31 11.13 -26.79
C ILE A 52 8.24 10.14 -27.23
N PHE A 53 7.06 10.61 -27.57
CA PHE A 53 5.97 9.75 -28.00
C PHE A 53 5.04 10.45 -28.98
N THR A 54 4.46 9.64 -29.86
CA THR A 54 3.43 10.09 -30.81
C THR A 54 2.38 9.03 -31.02
N VAL A 55 1.25 9.42 -31.58
CA VAL A 55 0.19 8.47 -31.97
C VAL A 55 0.57 7.80 -33.30
N VAL A 56 0.45 6.49 -33.36
CA VAL A 56 0.77 5.73 -34.57
C VAL A 56 -0.17 6.09 -35.72
N ASN A 57 0.40 6.74 -36.74
CA ASN A 57 -0.20 7.08 -38.02
C ASN A 57 0.76 6.77 -39.18
N GLN A 58 0.44 7.14 -40.40
CA GLN A 58 1.25 6.86 -41.58
C GLN A 58 2.63 7.54 -41.54
N ASN A 59 2.73 8.73 -40.93
CA ASN A 59 3.94 9.56 -40.91
C ASN A 59 4.68 9.53 -39.57
N CYS A 60 4.23 8.74 -38.60
CA CYS A 60 4.79 8.78 -37.25
C CYS A 60 6.29 8.46 -37.18
N THR A 61 6.77 7.54 -38.02
CA THR A 61 8.21 7.20 -38.07
C THR A 61 9.05 8.32 -38.66
N GLU A 62 8.57 8.98 -39.71
CA GLU A 62 9.27 10.14 -40.30
C GLU A 62 9.36 11.30 -39.32
N THR A 63 8.25 11.62 -38.63
CA THR A 63 8.22 12.65 -37.57
C THR A 63 9.20 12.32 -36.47
N LEU A 64 9.18 11.11 -35.94
CA LEU A 64 10.10 10.69 -34.88
C LEU A 64 11.57 10.70 -35.32
N ASN A 65 11.90 10.28 -36.56
CA ASN A 65 13.27 10.37 -37.06
C ASN A 65 13.75 11.81 -37.18
N LYS A 66 12.88 12.71 -37.68
CA LYS A 66 13.18 14.15 -37.73
C LYS A 66 13.45 14.74 -36.34
N ASP A 67 12.63 14.35 -35.34
CA ASP A 67 12.81 14.77 -33.95
C ASP A 67 14.15 14.25 -33.38
N LEU A 68 14.49 12.98 -33.66
CA LEU A 68 15.75 12.36 -33.21
C LEU A 68 16.96 13.03 -33.84
N GLU A 69 16.89 13.47 -35.14
CA GLU A 69 17.92 14.27 -35.78
C GLU A 69 18.05 15.64 -35.15
N ALA A 70 16.93 16.29 -34.83
CA ALA A 70 16.90 17.60 -34.17
C ALA A 70 17.55 17.52 -32.77
N ILE A 71 17.23 16.46 -32.00
CA ILE A 71 17.84 16.20 -30.69
C ILE A 71 19.33 15.92 -30.81
N THR A 72 19.75 15.19 -31.84
CA THR A 72 21.19 14.96 -32.12
C THR A 72 21.91 16.28 -32.39
N SER A 73 21.33 17.13 -33.23
CA SER A 73 21.88 18.46 -33.56
C SER A 73 21.96 19.37 -32.36
N TRP A 74 20.90 19.37 -31.54
CA TRP A 74 20.85 20.07 -30.26
C TRP A 74 21.97 19.61 -29.32
N GLY A 75 22.17 18.28 -29.20
CA GLY A 75 23.24 17.71 -28.39
C GLY A 75 24.62 18.13 -28.81
N ILE A 76 24.88 18.18 -30.13
CA ILE A 76 26.16 18.69 -30.70
C ILE A 76 26.35 20.14 -30.34
N GLN A 77 25.33 20.98 -30.55
CA GLN A 77 25.37 22.43 -30.26
C GLN A 77 25.70 22.73 -28.80
N TRP A 78 25.02 22.02 -27.89
CA TRP A 78 25.14 22.19 -26.44
C TRP A 78 26.24 21.33 -25.82
N LYS A 79 27.01 20.57 -26.62
CA LYS A 79 28.07 19.65 -26.16
C LYS A 79 27.57 18.62 -25.17
N MET A 80 26.28 18.18 -25.31
CA MET A 80 25.71 17.11 -24.53
C MET A 80 25.89 15.81 -25.30
N VAL A 81 26.49 14.83 -24.63
CA VAL A 81 26.62 13.47 -25.16
C VAL A 81 25.52 12.58 -24.58
N PHE A 82 24.63 12.09 -25.44
CA PHE A 82 23.67 11.08 -25.04
C PHE A 82 24.42 9.78 -24.74
N ASN A 83 23.90 9.00 -23.79
CA ASN A 83 24.61 7.86 -23.23
C ASN A 83 25.29 6.98 -24.30
N PRO A 84 26.63 6.90 -24.33
CA PRO A 84 27.37 6.13 -25.32
C PRO A 84 27.35 4.61 -25.06
N ASP A 85 26.86 4.19 -23.89
CA ASP A 85 26.80 2.77 -23.51
C ASP A 85 25.76 2.05 -24.37
N LEU A 86 26.21 1.12 -25.23
CA LEU A 86 25.37 0.31 -26.10
C LEU A 86 24.32 -0.52 -25.35
N THR A 87 24.51 -0.76 -24.06
CA THR A 87 23.53 -1.48 -23.20
C THR A 87 22.42 -0.58 -22.66
N LYS A 88 22.61 0.73 -22.70
CA LYS A 88 21.69 1.76 -22.18
C LYS A 88 21.23 2.75 -23.26
N GLN A 89 21.25 2.34 -24.50
CA GLN A 89 20.81 3.15 -25.62
C GLN A 89 19.31 3.46 -25.58
N ALA A 90 18.90 4.43 -26.41
CA ALA A 90 17.50 4.69 -26.68
C ALA A 90 16.79 3.41 -27.16
N VAL A 91 15.57 3.19 -26.68
CA VAL A 91 14.76 2.04 -27.06
C VAL A 91 13.39 2.50 -27.53
N GLU A 92 12.83 1.76 -28.50
CA GLU A 92 11.49 1.95 -29.02
C GLU A 92 10.54 0.93 -28.39
N VAL A 93 9.40 1.41 -27.85
CA VAL A 93 8.29 0.57 -27.39
C VAL A 93 7.02 0.95 -28.10
N LEU A 94 6.45 0.01 -28.84
CA LEU A 94 5.13 0.19 -29.46
C LEU A 94 4.03 -0.25 -28.49
N PHE A 95 3.30 0.71 -27.95
CA PHE A 95 2.13 0.45 -27.10
C PHE A 95 0.89 0.14 -27.94
N SER A 96 0.46 -1.12 -27.95
CA SER A 96 -0.72 -1.52 -28.74
C SER A 96 -1.44 -2.71 -28.10
N LYS A 97 -2.78 -2.62 -28.08
CA LYS A 97 -3.66 -3.74 -27.67
C LYS A 97 -4.08 -4.62 -28.84
N LYS A 98 -3.75 -4.24 -30.08
CA LYS A 98 -4.05 -5.06 -31.27
C LYS A 98 -3.34 -6.41 -31.15
N ARG A 99 -4.00 -7.47 -31.65
CA ARG A 99 -3.40 -8.82 -31.67
C ARG A 99 -2.18 -8.86 -32.60
N LYS A 100 -2.26 -8.16 -33.74
CA LYS A 100 -1.14 -7.94 -34.65
C LYS A 100 -0.86 -6.42 -34.65
N PRO A 101 0.21 -5.96 -34.01
CA PRO A 101 0.58 -4.55 -34.04
C PRO A 101 1.01 -4.14 -35.44
N THR A 102 0.87 -2.86 -35.75
CA THR A 102 1.35 -2.28 -37.01
C THR A 102 2.86 -2.39 -37.06
N GLN A 103 3.41 -2.85 -38.18
CA GLN A 103 4.85 -2.77 -38.43
C GLN A 103 5.21 -1.31 -38.70
N LEU A 104 6.17 -0.79 -37.96
CA LEU A 104 6.72 0.54 -38.13
C LEU A 104 8.11 0.43 -38.76
N ASN A 105 8.47 1.43 -39.59
CA ASN A 105 9.81 1.56 -40.13
C ASN A 105 10.83 1.72 -39.01
N GLU A 106 12.09 1.61 -39.33
CA GLU A 106 13.19 1.72 -38.37
C GLU A 106 13.38 3.17 -37.92
N LEU A 107 13.60 3.36 -36.62
CA LEU A 107 14.04 4.62 -36.04
C LEU A 107 15.56 4.62 -35.92
N THR A 108 16.19 5.76 -36.16
CA THR A 108 17.63 5.95 -36.03
C THR A 108 17.95 7.10 -35.10
N PHE A 109 18.92 6.92 -34.21
CA PHE A 109 19.39 7.95 -33.29
C PHE A 109 20.93 7.98 -33.29
N ASN A 110 21.54 9.13 -33.55
CA ASN A 110 23.00 9.26 -33.77
C ASN A 110 23.53 8.25 -34.82
N ASN A 111 22.81 8.07 -35.90
CA ASN A 111 23.09 7.08 -36.97
C ASN A 111 23.13 5.62 -36.52
N ILE A 112 22.55 5.29 -35.37
CA ILE A 112 22.43 3.95 -34.84
C ILE A 112 20.94 3.55 -34.83
N PRO A 113 20.58 2.36 -35.35
CA PRO A 113 19.23 1.87 -35.26
C PRO A 113 18.72 1.76 -33.83
N VAL A 114 17.55 2.31 -33.54
CA VAL A 114 16.92 2.24 -32.23
C VAL A 114 16.35 0.86 -31.99
N LYS A 115 16.76 0.22 -30.89
CA LYS A 115 16.33 -1.14 -30.55
C LYS A 115 14.85 -1.20 -30.21
N LYS A 116 14.08 -2.03 -30.92
CA LYS A 116 12.67 -2.35 -30.59
C LYS A 116 12.61 -3.34 -29.44
N VAL A 117 11.89 -2.96 -28.36
CA VAL A 117 11.73 -3.81 -27.19
C VAL A 117 10.24 -3.94 -26.82
N SER A 118 9.88 -5.05 -26.17
CA SER A 118 8.52 -5.29 -25.71
C SER A 118 8.22 -4.64 -24.36
N GLU A 119 9.25 -4.26 -23.60
CA GLU A 119 9.15 -3.59 -22.32
C GLU A 119 10.37 -2.70 -22.06
N THR A 120 10.16 -1.63 -21.32
CA THR A 120 11.24 -0.71 -20.89
C THR A 120 10.97 -0.21 -19.48
N LYS A 121 12.05 0.24 -18.84
CA LYS A 121 11.97 0.84 -17.51
C LYS A 121 12.06 2.36 -17.63
N HIS A 122 11.01 3.06 -17.18
CA HIS A 122 10.95 4.50 -17.16
C HIS A 122 10.56 4.99 -15.76
N LEU A 123 11.31 5.90 -15.16
CA LEU A 123 11.13 6.43 -13.82
C LEU A 123 10.87 5.31 -12.77
N GLY A 124 11.62 4.22 -12.84
CA GLY A 124 11.49 3.09 -11.92
C GLY A 124 10.23 2.20 -12.12
N MET A 125 9.44 2.48 -13.17
CA MET A 125 8.31 1.64 -13.59
C MET A 125 8.68 0.86 -14.85
N THR A 126 8.35 -0.43 -14.87
CA THR A 126 8.47 -1.29 -16.05
C THR A 126 7.18 -1.17 -16.86
N LEU A 127 7.29 -0.61 -18.06
CA LEU A 127 6.20 -0.41 -19.02
C LEU A 127 6.27 -1.50 -20.09
N ASP A 128 5.27 -2.36 -20.13
CA ASP A 128 5.15 -3.38 -21.21
C ASP A 128 4.29 -2.85 -22.36
N SER A 129 4.53 -3.37 -23.57
CA SER A 129 3.85 -2.93 -24.81
C SER A 129 2.31 -3.03 -24.78
N LYS A 130 1.74 -3.78 -23.84
CA LYS A 130 0.29 -3.92 -23.64
C LYS A 130 -0.23 -3.18 -22.40
N LEU A 131 0.66 -2.51 -21.67
CA LEU A 131 0.38 -1.81 -20.41
C LEU A 131 -0.36 -2.70 -19.40
N LYS A 132 0.07 -3.94 -19.25
CA LYS A 132 -0.43 -4.88 -18.24
C LYS A 132 0.24 -4.70 -16.88
N PHE A 133 1.47 -4.19 -16.88
CA PHE A 133 2.31 -3.95 -15.70
C PHE A 133 2.63 -5.21 -14.88
N THR A 134 2.48 -6.40 -15.45
CA THR A 134 2.71 -7.67 -14.73
C THR A 134 4.14 -7.76 -14.20
N THR A 135 5.14 -7.56 -15.08
CA THR A 135 6.57 -7.58 -14.71
C THR A 135 6.87 -6.56 -13.61
N HIS A 136 6.34 -5.34 -13.73
CA HIS A 136 6.52 -4.29 -12.72
C HIS A 136 5.98 -4.72 -11.35
N ILE A 137 4.75 -5.22 -11.31
CA ILE A 137 4.08 -5.64 -10.07
C ILE A 137 4.86 -6.79 -9.43
N GLU A 138 5.28 -7.79 -10.20
CA GLU A 138 6.05 -8.93 -9.71
C GLU A 138 7.39 -8.50 -9.11
N GLU A 139 8.13 -7.60 -9.77
CA GLU A 139 9.38 -7.04 -9.24
C GLU A 139 9.16 -6.32 -7.89
N LYS A 140 8.11 -5.50 -7.80
CA LYS A 140 7.79 -4.78 -6.55
C LYS A 140 7.35 -5.72 -5.44
N LEU A 141 6.52 -6.73 -5.76
CA LEU A 141 6.11 -7.75 -4.78
C LEU A 141 7.30 -8.60 -4.31
N LYS A 142 8.25 -8.93 -5.21
CA LYS A 142 9.49 -9.63 -4.83
C LYS A 142 10.28 -8.83 -3.80
N LYS A 143 10.51 -7.53 -4.04
CA LYS A 143 11.18 -6.65 -3.09
C LYS A 143 10.42 -6.55 -1.77
N ALA A 144 9.11 -6.32 -1.81
CA ALA A 144 8.28 -6.26 -0.61
C ALA A 144 8.33 -7.57 0.21
N ARG A 145 8.40 -8.75 -0.43
CA ARG A 145 8.58 -10.04 0.26
C ARG A 145 9.95 -10.19 0.90
N GLN A 146 11.01 -9.68 0.28
CA GLN A 146 12.35 -9.64 0.88
C GLN A 146 12.33 -8.83 2.18
N GLU A 147 11.73 -7.64 2.16
CA GLU A 147 11.57 -6.78 3.34
C GLU A 147 10.68 -7.43 4.42
N LEU A 148 9.64 -8.18 4.04
CA LEU A 148 8.88 -8.99 5.00
C LEU A 148 9.73 -10.09 5.66
N GLY A 149 10.71 -10.63 4.95
CA GLY A 149 11.70 -11.57 5.52
C GLY A 149 12.48 -10.93 6.64
N VAL A 150 13.02 -9.73 6.40
CA VAL A 150 13.73 -8.94 7.43
C VAL A 150 12.80 -8.62 8.61
N MET A 151 11.57 -8.16 8.32
CA MET A 151 10.57 -7.87 9.35
C MET A 151 10.27 -9.08 10.25
N LYS A 152 10.17 -10.29 9.66
CA LYS A 152 10.01 -11.54 10.43
C LYS A 152 11.21 -11.84 11.33
N TRP A 153 12.41 -11.52 10.87
CA TRP A 153 13.62 -11.76 11.61
C TRP A 153 13.77 -10.80 12.80
N ILE A 154 13.56 -9.49 12.61
CA ILE A 154 13.71 -8.45 13.64
C ILE A 154 12.61 -8.47 14.71
N LYS A 155 11.42 -9.04 14.42
CA LYS A 155 10.26 -8.98 15.31
C LYS A 155 10.50 -9.46 16.74
N LYS A 156 11.55 -10.26 16.97
CA LYS A 156 11.90 -10.79 18.29
C LYS A 156 12.52 -9.73 19.20
N TRP A 157 13.12 -8.69 18.61
CA TRP A 157 13.93 -7.72 19.34
C TRP A 157 13.30 -6.32 19.39
N VAL A 158 12.27 -6.09 18.61
CA VAL A 158 11.67 -4.75 18.46
C VAL A 158 10.21 -4.73 18.90
N THR A 159 9.70 -3.52 19.16
CA THR A 159 8.28 -3.30 19.51
C THR A 159 7.38 -3.37 18.28
N ILE A 160 6.04 -3.41 18.49
CA ILE A 160 5.07 -3.31 17.38
C ILE A 160 5.23 -2.00 16.64
N GLU A 161 5.41 -0.90 17.35
CA GLU A 161 5.57 0.43 16.77
C GLU A 161 6.76 0.47 15.83
N THR A 162 7.88 -0.14 16.21
CA THR A 162 9.07 -0.26 15.36
C THR A 162 8.79 -1.13 14.13
N LEU A 163 8.07 -2.25 14.30
CA LEU A 163 7.65 -3.09 13.17
C LEU A 163 6.70 -2.37 12.22
N GLU A 164 5.75 -1.59 12.74
CA GLU A 164 4.88 -0.75 11.92
C GLU A 164 5.65 0.33 11.17
N GLN A 165 6.61 0.97 11.84
CA GLN A 165 7.49 1.95 11.20
C GLN A 165 8.31 1.30 10.09
N TYR A 166 8.89 0.11 10.34
CA TYR A 166 9.60 -0.66 9.33
C TYR A 166 8.70 -0.97 8.12
N TYR A 167 7.49 -1.48 8.38
CA TYR A 167 6.52 -1.73 7.31
C TYR A 167 6.23 -0.47 6.48
N LYS A 168 5.95 0.65 7.16
CA LYS A 168 5.60 1.93 6.50
C LYS A 168 6.76 2.49 5.68
N SER A 169 8.00 2.25 6.09
CA SER A 169 9.20 2.82 5.46
C SER A 169 9.82 1.90 4.39
N TRP A 170 9.75 0.58 4.55
CA TRP A 170 10.48 -0.37 3.71
C TRP A 170 9.58 -1.29 2.89
N VAL A 171 8.47 -1.77 3.43
CA VAL A 171 7.57 -2.69 2.71
C VAL A 171 6.55 -1.95 1.88
N ARG A 172 5.78 -1.04 2.51
CA ARG A 172 4.65 -0.34 1.89
C ARG A 172 5.03 0.51 0.67
N PRO A 173 6.17 1.22 0.62
CA PRO A 173 6.54 1.98 -0.55
C PRO A 173 6.65 1.13 -1.82
N HIS A 174 7.09 -0.12 -1.72
CA HIS A 174 7.09 -1.04 -2.86
C HIS A 174 5.68 -1.38 -3.35
N LEU A 175 4.70 -1.45 -2.44
CA LEU A 175 3.31 -1.76 -2.78
C LEU A 175 2.55 -0.55 -3.37
N GLU A 176 3.04 0.66 -3.08
CA GLU A 176 2.38 1.92 -3.46
C GLU A 176 3.06 2.65 -4.63
N TYR A 177 4.26 2.22 -5.03
CA TYR A 177 5.02 2.89 -6.08
C TYR A 177 4.34 2.75 -7.45
N GLY A 178 3.85 3.85 -8.00
CA GLY A 178 3.18 3.89 -9.29
C GLY A 178 1.79 3.27 -9.33
N ASP A 179 1.20 2.89 -8.19
CA ASP A 179 -0.05 2.15 -8.12
C ASP A 179 -1.26 2.88 -8.72
N LEU A 180 -1.23 4.19 -8.82
CA LEU A 180 -2.25 4.96 -9.55
C LEU A 180 -2.19 4.73 -11.07
N VAL A 181 -1.01 4.39 -11.61
CA VAL A 181 -0.83 4.09 -13.04
C VAL A 181 -1.33 2.69 -13.37
N TYR A 182 -1.00 1.70 -12.53
CA TYR A 182 -1.37 0.29 -12.75
C TYR A 182 -2.58 -0.18 -11.94
N ASP A 183 -3.38 0.71 -11.38
CA ASP A 183 -4.61 0.38 -10.60
C ASP A 183 -5.50 -0.66 -11.30
N ARG A 184 -5.52 -0.65 -12.62
CA ARG A 184 -6.24 -1.61 -13.45
C ARG A 184 -5.83 -3.07 -13.21
N ALA A 185 -4.54 -3.35 -13.13
CA ALA A 185 -4.02 -4.70 -12.97
C ALA A 185 -4.42 -5.33 -11.61
N ASN A 186 -4.67 -4.50 -10.60
CA ASN A 186 -5.06 -4.94 -9.27
C ASN A 186 -6.58 -5.12 -9.08
N ARG A 187 -7.43 -4.49 -9.92
CA ARG A 187 -8.89 -4.60 -9.79
C ARG A 187 -9.45 -5.96 -10.20
N ASP A 188 -8.78 -6.65 -11.11
CA ASP A 188 -9.16 -8.01 -11.50
C ASP A 188 -8.86 -9.03 -10.39
N GLY A 189 -8.04 -8.65 -9.39
CA GLY A 189 -7.75 -9.42 -8.19
C GLY A 189 -8.81 -9.34 -7.06
N LYS A 190 -9.94 -8.66 -7.24
CA LYS A 190 -11.01 -8.61 -6.21
C LYS A 190 -11.51 -10.00 -5.77
N ASN A 191 -11.43 -10.99 -6.63
CA ASN A 191 -11.82 -12.37 -6.35
C ASN A 191 -10.75 -13.19 -5.61
N ALA A 192 -9.56 -12.65 -5.43
CA ALA A 192 -8.42 -13.36 -4.91
C ALA A 192 -8.47 -13.65 -3.40
N PHE A 193 -9.30 -12.92 -2.66
CA PHE A 193 -9.57 -13.25 -1.27
C PHE A 193 -10.70 -14.26 -1.10
N SER A 194 -11.63 -14.37 -2.06
CA SER A 194 -12.71 -15.34 -2.04
C SER A 194 -12.26 -16.72 -2.51
N ASP A 195 -11.21 -16.79 -3.34
CA ASP A 195 -10.75 -18.06 -3.93
C ASP A 195 -9.43 -18.54 -3.31
N ARG A 196 -9.47 -18.85 -2.02
CA ARG A 196 -8.40 -19.59 -1.33
C ARG A 196 -8.21 -21.02 -1.87
N ARG A 197 -8.92 -21.42 -2.92
CA ARG A 197 -8.99 -22.80 -3.43
C ARG A 197 -8.33 -23.02 -4.77
N SER A 198 -8.01 -21.99 -5.54
CA SER A 198 -7.25 -22.17 -6.78
C SER A 198 -5.76 -22.14 -6.49
N ASN A 199 -5.09 -23.25 -6.78
CA ASN A 199 -3.62 -23.38 -6.76
C ASN A 199 -2.92 -22.55 -7.86
N GLU A 200 -3.66 -21.74 -8.59
CA GLU A 200 -3.16 -20.86 -9.62
C GLU A 200 -2.86 -19.50 -9.04
N ASP A 201 -1.57 -19.28 -8.88
CA ASP A 201 -0.88 -17.98 -8.75
C ASP A 201 -1.31 -17.00 -7.65
N ASN A 202 -1.17 -17.43 -6.39
CA ASN A 202 -1.22 -16.58 -5.19
C ASN A 202 -0.14 -15.48 -5.14
N SER A 203 0.60 -15.23 -6.23
CA SER A 203 1.76 -14.36 -6.26
C SER A 203 1.43 -12.88 -6.43
N VAL A 204 0.25 -12.51 -6.91
CA VAL A 204 -0.06 -11.18 -7.44
C VAL A 204 -0.85 -10.29 -6.48
N HIS A 205 -1.01 -10.66 -5.22
CA HIS A 205 -1.92 -9.90 -4.34
C HIS A 205 -1.17 -8.94 -3.40
N VAL A 206 -1.13 -7.68 -3.80
CA VAL A 206 -0.60 -6.56 -3.00
C VAL A 206 -1.19 -6.57 -1.58
N GLU A 207 -2.49 -6.81 -1.44
CA GLU A 207 -3.18 -6.89 -0.15
C GLU A 207 -2.67 -8.05 0.72
N SER A 208 -2.29 -9.18 0.12
CA SER A 208 -1.76 -10.32 0.89
C SER A 208 -0.42 -10.02 1.57
N ILE A 209 0.42 -9.19 0.93
CA ILE A 209 1.69 -8.72 1.52
C ILE A 209 1.41 -7.83 2.73
N GLN A 210 0.50 -6.86 2.60
CA GLN A 210 0.11 -6.01 3.72
C GLN A 210 -0.47 -6.84 4.87
N PHE A 211 -1.34 -7.79 4.58
CA PHE A 211 -1.91 -8.67 5.60
C PHE A 211 -0.84 -9.52 6.29
N GLN A 212 0.15 -10.04 5.55
CA GLN A 212 1.28 -10.73 6.15
C GLN A 212 2.09 -9.80 7.09
N ALA A 213 2.35 -8.55 6.68
CA ALA A 213 3.00 -7.58 7.55
C ALA A 213 2.16 -7.32 8.82
N ALA A 214 0.85 -7.15 8.68
CA ALA A 214 -0.06 -6.95 9.79
C ALA A 214 -0.05 -8.14 10.77
N THR A 215 -0.01 -9.39 10.25
CA THR A 215 0.11 -10.58 11.10
C THR A 215 1.48 -10.70 11.79
N ILE A 216 2.55 -10.19 11.18
CA ILE A 216 3.87 -10.11 11.82
C ILE A 216 3.84 -9.13 12.99
N CYS A 217 3.24 -7.94 12.81
CA CYS A 217 3.10 -6.94 13.86
C CYS A 217 2.26 -7.44 15.04
N THR A 218 1.09 -8.02 14.75
CA THR A 218 0.09 -8.34 15.75
C THR A 218 0.23 -9.76 16.34
N GLY A 219 1.00 -10.62 15.69
CA GLY A 219 1.04 -12.05 16.03
C GLY A 219 -0.26 -12.79 15.72
N ALA A 220 -1.19 -12.19 14.98
CA ALA A 220 -2.43 -12.81 14.55
C ALA A 220 -2.17 -14.04 13.64
N TRP A 221 -3.09 -14.96 13.61
CA TRP A 221 -3.02 -16.12 12.72
C TRP A 221 -3.33 -15.71 11.28
N ARG A 222 -2.76 -16.43 10.32
CA ARG A 222 -3.02 -16.19 8.89
C ARG A 222 -4.50 -16.38 8.49
N THR A 223 -5.26 -17.11 9.29
CA THR A 223 -6.72 -17.35 9.12
C THR A 223 -7.58 -16.30 9.81
N SER A 224 -6.98 -15.29 10.46
CA SER A 224 -7.72 -14.19 11.09
C SER A 224 -8.43 -13.33 10.04
N SER A 225 -9.53 -12.68 10.44
CA SER A 225 -10.20 -11.68 9.60
C SER A 225 -9.25 -10.51 9.35
N ILE A 226 -9.12 -10.13 8.09
CA ILE A 226 -8.27 -9.01 7.65
C ILE A 226 -8.75 -7.72 8.27
N GLU A 227 -10.07 -7.49 8.25
CA GLU A 227 -10.70 -6.28 8.76
C GLU A 227 -10.37 -6.10 10.26
N LYS A 228 -10.52 -7.17 11.06
CA LYS A 228 -10.20 -7.12 12.50
C LYS A 228 -8.72 -6.88 12.77
N VAL A 229 -7.82 -7.48 11.97
CA VAL A 229 -6.38 -7.28 12.12
C VAL A 229 -5.98 -5.86 11.74
N TYR A 230 -6.58 -5.31 10.69
CA TYR A 230 -6.34 -3.92 10.28
C TYR A 230 -6.92 -2.91 11.29
N GLU A 231 -8.08 -3.19 11.87
CA GLU A 231 -8.67 -2.35 12.93
C GLU A 231 -7.73 -2.26 14.15
N ILE A 232 -7.07 -3.37 14.53
CA ILE A 232 -6.08 -3.39 15.62
C ILE A 232 -4.93 -2.44 15.37
N LEU A 233 -4.40 -2.39 14.14
CA LEU A 233 -3.27 -1.54 13.77
C LEU A 233 -3.70 -0.14 13.31
N GLY A 234 -5.00 0.08 13.11
CA GLY A 234 -5.50 1.28 12.46
C GLY A 234 -5.04 1.40 11.00
N TRP A 235 -4.87 0.27 10.31
CA TRP A 235 -4.47 0.26 8.92
C TRP A 235 -5.67 0.24 7.99
N GLU A 236 -5.55 0.98 6.91
CA GLU A 236 -6.48 0.96 5.79
C GLU A 236 -6.08 -0.15 4.81
N SER A 237 -7.04 -0.74 4.09
CA SER A 237 -6.70 -1.64 2.99
C SER A 237 -5.93 -0.89 1.89
N MET A 238 -5.12 -1.61 1.10
CA MET A 238 -4.40 -1.01 -0.03
C MET A 238 -5.37 -0.43 -1.07
N GLU A 239 -6.55 -1.03 -1.25
CA GLU A 239 -7.59 -0.50 -2.13
C GLU A 239 -8.13 0.85 -1.62
N SER A 240 -8.48 0.94 -0.33
CA SER A 240 -8.94 2.20 0.28
C SER A 240 -7.89 3.30 0.17
N ARG A 241 -6.63 2.98 0.48
CA ARG A 241 -5.51 3.92 0.38
C ARG A 241 -5.32 4.44 -1.04
N ARG A 242 -5.40 3.56 -2.04
CA ARG A 242 -5.30 3.93 -3.45
C ARG A 242 -6.46 4.83 -3.88
N THR A 243 -7.69 4.51 -3.49
CA THR A 243 -8.86 5.34 -3.76
C THR A 243 -8.71 6.74 -3.16
N LEU A 244 -8.26 6.84 -1.91
CA LEU A 244 -8.00 8.13 -1.26
C LEU A 244 -6.91 8.95 -1.98
N ARG A 245 -5.82 8.30 -2.43
CA ARG A 245 -4.75 8.96 -3.19
C ARG A 245 -5.22 9.41 -4.56
N LYS A 246 -5.94 8.55 -5.27
CA LYS A 246 -6.53 8.83 -6.58
C LYS A 246 -7.44 10.06 -6.55
N LEU A 247 -8.38 10.09 -5.61
CA LEU A 247 -9.28 11.23 -5.42
C LEU A 247 -8.54 12.49 -4.92
N SER A 248 -7.52 12.33 -4.08
CA SER A 248 -6.71 13.45 -3.62
C SER A 248 -5.90 14.08 -4.77
N LEU A 249 -5.34 13.26 -5.67
CA LEU A 249 -4.63 13.74 -6.84
C LEU A 249 -5.60 14.46 -7.81
N LEU A 250 -6.77 13.89 -8.05
CA LEU A 250 -7.79 14.54 -8.88
C LEU A 250 -8.24 15.88 -8.28
N TYR A 251 -8.44 15.94 -6.95
CA TYR A 251 -8.74 17.18 -6.24
C TYR A 251 -7.63 18.23 -6.43
N ASP A 252 -6.36 17.84 -6.31
CA ASP A 252 -5.23 18.75 -6.52
C ASP A 252 -5.22 19.29 -7.95
N ILE A 253 -5.32 18.43 -8.96
CA ILE A 253 -5.38 18.83 -10.38
C ILE A 253 -6.50 19.85 -10.61
N MET A 254 -7.69 19.58 -10.07
CA MET A 254 -8.84 20.47 -10.23
C MET A 254 -8.68 21.82 -9.52
N LYS A 255 -8.05 21.85 -8.35
CA LYS A 255 -7.87 23.07 -7.56
C LYS A 255 -6.71 23.94 -8.03
N THR A 256 -5.59 23.31 -8.35
CA THR A 256 -4.38 24.03 -8.78
C THR A 256 -4.35 24.32 -10.29
N LYS A 257 -5.22 23.62 -11.06
CA LYS A 257 -5.20 23.62 -12.53
C LYS A 257 -3.82 23.22 -13.10
N SER A 258 -3.09 22.44 -12.34
CA SER A 258 -1.72 22.04 -12.67
C SER A 258 -1.54 20.52 -12.48
N PRO A 259 -0.76 19.86 -13.34
CA PRO A 259 -0.18 20.43 -14.57
C PRO A 259 -1.23 20.64 -15.66
N PRO A 260 -1.09 21.64 -16.55
CA PRO A 260 -2.13 22.03 -17.52
C PRO A 260 -2.62 20.88 -18.40
N HIS A 261 -1.73 20.01 -18.88
CA HIS A 261 -2.12 18.88 -19.73
C HIS A 261 -3.02 17.87 -19.01
N LEU A 262 -2.83 17.63 -17.70
CA LEU A 262 -3.72 16.79 -16.92
C LEU A 262 -5.04 17.49 -16.58
N TYR A 263 -4.97 18.79 -16.27
CA TYR A 263 -6.17 19.58 -16.04
C TYR A 263 -7.09 19.63 -17.28
N ASN A 264 -6.51 19.77 -18.50
CA ASN A 264 -7.28 19.78 -19.75
C ASN A 264 -8.03 18.45 -20.01
N ILE A 265 -7.50 17.31 -19.51
CA ILE A 265 -8.19 16.02 -19.61
C ILE A 265 -9.48 16.00 -18.75
N VAL A 266 -9.43 16.61 -17.56
CA VAL A 266 -10.51 16.55 -16.55
C VAL A 266 -11.33 17.82 -16.47
N SER A 267 -10.90 18.90 -17.14
CA SER A 267 -11.60 20.18 -17.05
C SER A 267 -13.07 19.99 -17.46
N PRO A 268 -14.01 20.60 -16.76
CA PRO A 268 -15.41 20.53 -17.12
C PRO A 268 -15.54 21.15 -18.52
N GLN A 269 -15.61 20.32 -19.56
CA GLN A 269 -15.97 20.80 -20.89
C GLN A 269 -17.34 21.44 -20.72
N LYS A 270 -17.38 22.77 -20.92
CA LYS A 270 -18.57 23.63 -20.99
C LYS A 270 -19.89 22.87 -20.77
N CYS A 271 -20.14 22.50 -19.50
CA CYS A 271 -21.52 22.23 -19.12
C CYS A 271 -22.28 23.47 -19.46
N ARG A 272 -23.38 23.38 -20.22
CA ARG A 272 -24.26 24.51 -20.49
C ARG A 272 -24.51 25.19 -19.15
N GLU A 273 -24.18 26.49 -19.04
CA GLU A 273 -24.51 27.31 -17.88
C GLU A 273 -25.97 27.03 -17.51
N GLY A 274 -26.22 26.71 -16.23
CA GLY A 274 -27.55 26.31 -15.75
C GLY A 274 -27.85 24.80 -15.77
N SER A 275 -26.94 23.92 -16.22
CA SER A 275 -27.20 22.48 -16.11
C SER A 275 -26.97 21.97 -14.67
N ARG A 276 -27.82 21.03 -14.18
CA ARG A 276 -27.67 20.36 -12.89
C ARG A 276 -26.27 19.77 -12.70
N SER A 277 -25.61 19.36 -13.76
CA SER A 277 -24.25 18.79 -13.71
C SER A 277 -23.19 19.84 -13.40
N ALA A 278 -23.35 21.08 -13.87
CA ALA A 278 -22.45 22.19 -13.54
C ALA A 278 -22.60 22.60 -12.07
N GLU A 279 -23.84 22.71 -11.58
CA GLU A 279 -24.14 23.03 -10.18
C GLU A 279 -23.58 21.98 -9.19
N LEU A 280 -23.50 20.71 -9.63
CA LEU A 280 -23.04 19.61 -8.80
C LEU A 280 -21.54 19.37 -8.89
N LEU A 281 -20.76 20.15 -9.62
CA LEU A 281 -19.32 19.96 -9.86
C LEU A 281 -18.96 18.53 -10.32
N LYS A 282 -19.83 17.93 -11.14
CA LYS A 282 -19.57 16.64 -11.76
C LYS A 282 -18.68 16.79 -12.97
N LEU A 283 -17.84 15.79 -13.20
CA LEU A 283 -16.95 15.71 -14.35
C LEU A 283 -17.55 14.82 -15.43
N ASN A 284 -17.26 15.13 -16.70
CA ASN A 284 -17.72 14.32 -17.80
C ASN A 284 -17.05 12.95 -17.82
N THR A 285 -17.85 11.89 -17.94
CA THR A 285 -17.34 10.52 -18.03
C THR A 285 -16.88 10.21 -19.45
N PHE A 286 -15.81 9.42 -19.57
CA PHE A 286 -15.33 8.97 -20.88
C PHE A 286 -16.26 7.90 -21.48
N ARG A 287 -16.59 8.05 -22.77
CA ARG A 287 -17.14 6.95 -23.56
C ARG A 287 -15.99 6.04 -23.96
N ALA A 288 -15.92 4.86 -23.34
CA ALA A 288 -14.78 3.98 -23.54
C ALA A 288 -15.12 2.52 -23.27
N ASN A 289 -14.29 1.62 -23.78
CA ASN A 289 -14.38 0.20 -23.49
C ASN A 289 -14.08 -0.10 -21.99
N LYS A 290 -14.41 -1.32 -21.58
CA LYS A 290 -14.31 -1.78 -20.19
C LYS A 290 -12.90 -1.58 -19.60
N ASP A 291 -11.91 -1.74 -20.43
CA ASP A 291 -10.51 -1.67 -20.06
C ASP A 291 -10.02 -0.23 -19.82
N PHE A 292 -10.41 0.70 -20.72
CA PHE A 292 -10.03 2.10 -20.56
C PHE A 292 -10.73 2.73 -19.34
N LYS A 293 -11.97 2.32 -19.04
CA LYS A 293 -12.71 2.79 -17.85
C LYS A 293 -12.00 2.46 -16.54
N LYS A 294 -11.12 1.46 -16.53
CA LYS A 294 -10.32 1.08 -15.36
C LYS A 294 -9.02 1.89 -15.20
N THR A 295 -8.64 2.70 -16.19
CA THR A 295 -7.47 3.57 -16.09
C THR A 295 -7.70 4.73 -15.14
N PHE A 296 -6.62 5.46 -14.77
CA PHE A 296 -6.67 6.48 -13.72
C PHE A 296 -7.81 7.50 -13.92
N PHE A 297 -7.81 8.26 -15.00
CA PHE A 297 -8.79 9.36 -15.17
C PHE A 297 -10.24 8.88 -15.24
N PRO A 298 -10.62 7.92 -16.10
CA PRO A 298 -11.99 7.44 -16.13
C PRO A 298 -12.47 6.90 -14.78
N SER A 299 -11.63 6.12 -14.08
CA SER A 299 -11.99 5.57 -12.78
C SER A 299 -12.08 6.64 -11.70
N ALA A 300 -11.16 7.61 -11.70
CA ALA A 300 -11.16 8.71 -10.73
C ALA A 300 -12.38 9.61 -10.91
N ILE A 301 -12.79 9.87 -12.15
CA ILE A 301 -13.98 10.66 -12.47
C ILE A 301 -15.27 9.96 -12.02
N ILE A 302 -15.36 8.64 -12.21
CA ILE A 302 -16.49 7.86 -11.69
C ILE A 302 -16.56 7.99 -10.17
N ASP A 303 -15.47 7.67 -9.49
CA ASP A 303 -15.41 7.76 -8.02
C ASP A 303 -15.66 9.20 -7.52
N TRP A 304 -15.18 10.22 -8.24
CA TRP A 304 -15.45 11.63 -7.93
C TRP A 304 -16.92 11.99 -8.06
N ASN A 305 -17.59 11.55 -9.12
CA ASN A 305 -18.98 11.85 -9.37
C ASN A 305 -19.92 11.15 -8.37
N ASP A 306 -19.48 10.07 -7.75
CA ASP A 306 -20.19 9.35 -6.68
C ASP A 306 -20.08 10.03 -5.31
N LEU A 307 -19.15 10.99 -5.13
CA LEU A 307 -19.02 11.75 -3.89
C LEU A 307 -20.19 12.74 -3.73
N ASP A 308 -20.53 13.05 -2.48
CA ASP A 308 -21.45 14.14 -2.17
C ASP A 308 -20.90 15.51 -2.61
N LYS A 309 -21.78 16.41 -3.03
CA LYS A 309 -21.43 17.80 -3.41
C LYS A 309 -20.57 18.46 -2.32
N THR A 310 -20.94 18.32 -1.05
CA THR A 310 -20.24 18.90 0.08
C THR A 310 -18.79 18.45 0.23
N ILE A 311 -18.45 17.24 -0.28
CA ILE A 311 -17.08 16.71 -0.30
C ILE A 311 -16.33 17.38 -1.45
N ARG A 312 -16.90 17.43 -2.65
CA ARG A 312 -16.28 18.04 -3.83
C ARG A 312 -15.99 19.53 -3.67
N GLU A 313 -16.84 20.26 -2.92
CA GLU A 313 -16.71 21.69 -2.62
C GLU A 313 -15.71 22.00 -1.48
N SER A 314 -14.98 21.02 -0.99
CA SER A 314 -14.04 21.25 0.12
C SER A 314 -13.05 22.37 -0.20
N LYS A 315 -12.84 23.26 0.77
CA LYS A 315 -11.97 24.44 0.60
C LYS A 315 -10.48 24.09 0.61
N SER A 316 -10.09 23.02 1.30
CA SER A 316 -8.70 22.57 1.39
C SER A 316 -8.56 21.07 1.25
N LYS A 317 -7.36 20.62 0.84
CA LYS A 317 -7.01 19.19 0.70
C LYS A 317 -7.19 18.42 2.03
N THR A 318 -6.88 19.04 3.16
CA THR A 318 -7.05 18.42 4.48
C THR A 318 -8.52 18.18 4.80
N ILE A 319 -9.38 19.19 4.57
CA ILE A 319 -10.83 19.05 4.76
C ILE A 319 -11.39 17.99 3.82
N PHE A 320 -10.95 17.99 2.55
CA PHE A 320 -11.35 16.99 1.55
C PHE A 320 -11.00 15.57 2.02
N LYS A 321 -9.75 15.33 2.42
CA LYS A 321 -9.31 14.02 2.93
C LYS A 321 -10.11 13.58 4.15
N ASN A 322 -10.34 14.46 5.11
CA ASN A 322 -11.11 14.13 6.32
C ASN A 322 -12.56 13.75 5.99
N LYS A 323 -13.18 14.44 5.03
CA LYS A 323 -14.52 14.10 4.55
C LYS A 323 -14.55 12.77 3.80
N LEU A 324 -13.51 12.48 2.96
CA LEU A 324 -13.36 11.18 2.30
C LEU A 324 -13.25 10.03 3.29
N LEU A 325 -12.43 10.17 4.35
CA LEU A 325 -12.30 9.16 5.39
C LEU A 325 -13.66 8.85 6.04
N LYS A 326 -14.46 9.88 6.30
CA LYS A 326 -15.83 9.72 6.84
C LYS A 326 -16.76 9.05 5.83
N HIS A 327 -16.73 9.47 4.57
CA HIS A 327 -17.58 8.95 3.49
C HIS A 327 -17.34 7.44 3.28
N TYR A 328 -16.09 7.02 3.19
CA TYR A 328 -15.72 5.62 3.04
C TYR A 328 -15.73 4.83 4.38
N LYS A 329 -16.20 5.44 5.48
CA LYS A 329 -16.26 4.85 6.82
C LYS A 329 -14.90 4.29 7.28
N ILE A 330 -13.83 4.87 6.78
CA ILE A 330 -12.47 4.51 7.19
C ILE A 330 -12.22 5.12 8.55
N LYS A 331 -12.25 4.27 9.57
CA LYS A 331 -11.91 4.65 10.94
C LYS A 331 -10.55 4.03 11.25
N PRO A 332 -9.46 4.78 11.17
CA PRO A 332 -8.18 4.31 11.69
C PRO A 332 -8.25 4.31 13.24
N LYS A 333 -8.89 3.31 13.81
CA LYS A 333 -8.90 3.13 15.25
C LYS A 333 -7.76 2.18 15.60
N ARG A 334 -6.60 2.73 15.85
CA ARG A 334 -5.48 1.99 16.39
C ARG A 334 -5.84 1.49 17.79
N MET A 335 -5.70 0.20 18.00
CA MET A 335 -5.72 -0.37 19.34
C MET A 335 -4.34 -0.16 19.96
N ASP A 336 -4.32 0.50 21.10
CA ASP A 336 -3.07 0.78 21.79
C ASP A 336 -2.51 -0.49 22.43
N TYR A 337 -1.26 -0.79 22.18
CA TYR A 337 -0.51 -1.82 22.92
C TYR A 337 0.38 -1.20 24.01
N PHE A 338 0.31 0.11 24.17
CA PHE A 338 0.97 0.89 25.23
C PHE A 338 2.47 0.58 25.41
N GLY A 339 3.17 0.21 24.31
CA GLY A 339 4.60 -0.09 24.31
C GLY A 339 4.97 -1.42 24.97
N ILE A 340 4.07 -2.40 24.99
CA ILE A 340 4.38 -3.76 25.46
C ILE A 340 5.45 -4.37 24.54
N LYS A 341 6.60 -4.74 25.11
CA LYS A 341 7.75 -5.29 24.35
C LYS A 341 7.66 -6.78 24.05
N ASN A 342 6.84 -7.55 24.80
CA ASN A 342 6.81 -9.01 24.66
C ASN A 342 5.83 -9.47 23.57
N ASN A 343 6.37 -9.99 22.48
CA ASN A 343 5.59 -10.48 21.34
C ASN A 343 4.62 -11.63 21.67
N ASN A 344 4.93 -12.48 22.66
CA ASN A 344 4.00 -13.54 23.08
C ASN A 344 2.76 -12.95 23.75
N TYR A 345 2.92 -11.93 24.58
CA TYR A 345 1.81 -11.24 25.24
C TYR A 345 0.89 -10.56 24.23
N ILE A 346 1.48 -9.88 23.25
CA ILE A 346 0.75 -9.26 22.15
C ILE A 346 -0.05 -10.30 21.37
N ARG A 347 0.56 -11.44 21.06
CA ARG A 347 -0.10 -12.55 20.37
C ARG A 347 -1.32 -13.06 21.16
N TYR A 348 -1.20 -13.24 22.46
CA TYR A 348 -2.31 -13.72 23.30
C TYR A 348 -3.46 -12.73 23.29
N LEU A 349 -3.18 -11.45 23.53
CA LEU A 349 -4.17 -10.39 23.51
C LEU A 349 -4.84 -10.27 22.12
N THR A 350 -4.03 -10.27 21.05
CA THR A 350 -4.55 -10.22 19.68
C THR A 350 -5.48 -11.37 19.39
N ASN A 351 -5.09 -12.59 19.74
CA ASN A 351 -5.89 -13.78 19.47
C ASN A 351 -7.25 -13.74 20.19
N LEU A 352 -7.28 -13.23 21.43
CA LEU A 352 -8.53 -13.00 22.15
C LEU A 352 -9.39 -11.90 21.54
N ARG A 353 -8.77 -10.77 21.14
CA ARG A 353 -9.45 -9.62 20.51
C ARG A 353 -10.14 -9.99 19.20
N VAL A 354 -9.52 -10.85 18.39
CA VAL A 354 -10.07 -11.29 17.07
C VAL A 354 -10.96 -12.52 17.17
N ASN A 355 -11.19 -13.06 18.38
CA ASN A 355 -11.91 -14.31 18.61
C ASN A 355 -11.31 -15.48 17.81
N LEU A 356 -9.99 -15.55 17.78
CA LEU A 356 -9.24 -16.63 17.16
C LEU A 356 -8.11 -17.06 18.10
N SER A 357 -8.47 -17.66 19.20
CA SER A 357 -7.55 -18.18 20.22
C SER A 357 -7.69 -19.70 20.35
N PRO A 358 -6.84 -20.38 21.13
CA PRO A 358 -6.96 -21.81 21.39
C PRO A 358 -8.20 -22.23 22.20
N LEU A 359 -9.09 -21.30 22.57
CA LEU A 359 -10.34 -21.61 23.27
C LEU A 359 -11.29 -22.45 22.41
N ASN A 360 -11.98 -23.40 23.02
CA ASN A 360 -12.81 -24.37 22.31
C ASN A 360 -13.90 -23.71 21.47
N ALA A 361 -14.57 -22.66 21.98
CA ALA A 361 -15.60 -21.97 21.22
C ALA A 361 -15.04 -21.33 19.95
N HIS A 362 -13.85 -20.72 20.02
CA HIS A 362 -13.21 -20.10 18.84
C HIS A 362 -12.75 -21.13 17.82
N LYS A 363 -12.20 -22.26 18.28
CA LYS A 363 -11.75 -23.36 17.41
C LYS A 363 -12.93 -24.05 16.74
N HIS A 364 -13.97 -24.36 17.52
CA HIS A 364 -15.19 -25.02 17.02
C HIS A 364 -15.89 -24.15 15.96
N GLU A 365 -16.06 -22.85 16.21
CA GLU A 365 -16.64 -21.89 15.25
C GLU A 365 -15.87 -21.84 13.91
N LYS A 366 -14.56 -22.14 13.96
CA LYS A 366 -13.70 -22.19 12.75
C LYS A 366 -13.57 -23.59 12.15
N GLY A 367 -14.28 -24.59 12.67
CA GLY A 367 -14.31 -25.95 12.14
C GLY A 367 -12.99 -26.71 12.34
N PHE A 368 -12.29 -26.51 13.46
CA PHE A 368 -11.11 -27.31 13.79
C PHE A 368 -11.53 -28.73 14.18
N VAL A 369 -10.96 -29.73 13.50
CA VAL A 369 -11.29 -31.13 13.69
C VAL A 369 -10.97 -31.66 15.11
N ASP A 370 -9.93 -31.12 15.74
CA ASP A 370 -9.49 -31.47 17.09
C ASP A 370 -10.38 -30.89 18.21
N THR A 371 -11.43 -30.14 17.85
CA THR A 371 -12.31 -29.47 18.80
C THR A 371 -13.77 -29.70 18.42
N PRO A 372 -14.33 -30.90 18.74
CA PRO A 372 -15.70 -31.28 18.36
C PRO A 372 -16.76 -30.51 19.14
N SER A 373 -16.43 -29.89 20.27
CA SER A 373 -17.35 -29.15 21.12
C SER A 373 -16.84 -27.79 21.49
N PRO A 374 -17.70 -26.75 21.54
CA PRO A 374 -17.33 -25.41 21.98
C PRO A 374 -17.18 -25.28 23.50
N LEU A 375 -17.45 -26.35 24.25
CA LEU A 375 -17.57 -26.32 25.71
C LEU A 375 -16.20 -26.45 26.41
N CYS A 376 -16.08 -25.79 27.55
CA CYS A 376 -15.00 -26.00 28.51
C CYS A 376 -15.10 -27.39 29.12
N ARG A 377 -13.99 -28.15 29.15
CA ARG A 377 -13.96 -29.52 29.69
C ARG A 377 -14.26 -29.58 31.18
N VAL A 378 -14.05 -28.54 31.94
CA VAL A 378 -14.24 -28.49 33.40
C VAL A 378 -15.60 -27.88 33.78
N CYS A 379 -15.98 -26.78 33.12
CA CYS A 379 -17.19 -26.04 33.49
C CYS A 379 -18.43 -26.50 32.72
N LEU A 380 -18.25 -27.19 31.58
CA LEU A 380 -19.30 -27.59 30.65
C LEU A 380 -20.10 -26.42 30.05
N GLU A 381 -19.52 -25.22 30.12
CA GLU A 381 -20.06 -23.99 29.53
C GLU A 381 -19.24 -23.60 28.27
N LYS A 382 -19.81 -22.72 27.41
CA LYS A 382 -19.13 -22.24 26.21
C LYS A 382 -17.79 -21.61 26.57
N GLU A 383 -16.67 -22.17 26.08
CA GLU A 383 -15.31 -21.68 26.34
C GLU A 383 -14.96 -20.56 25.39
N ASP A 384 -15.58 -19.40 25.56
CA ASP A 384 -15.25 -18.15 24.87
C ASP A 384 -14.31 -17.25 25.70
N THR A 385 -14.02 -16.07 25.17
CA THR A 385 -13.13 -15.09 25.84
C THR A 385 -13.67 -14.68 27.20
N GLN A 386 -14.99 -14.47 27.33
CA GLN A 386 -15.60 -14.05 28.59
C GLN A 386 -15.52 -15.17 29.64
N HIS A 387 -15.88 -16.41 29.26
CA HIS A 387 -15.76 -17.57 30.13
C HIS A 387 -14.33 -17.75 30.63
N PHE A 388 -13.34 -17.70 29.71
CA PHE A 388 -11.92 -17.89 30.05
C PHE A 388 -11.42 -16.82 31.03
N LEU A 389 -11.69 -15.54 30.76
CA LEU A 389 -11.19 -14.44 31.59
C LEU A 389 -11.94 -14.28 32.90
N LEU A 390 -13.27 -14.54 32.92
CA LEU A 390 -14.12 -14.16 34.07
C LEU A 390 -14.68 -15.32 34.87
N HIS A 391 -14.93 -16.51 34.24
CA HIS A 391 -15.80 -17.52 34.87
C HIS A 391 -15.18 -18.90 35.03
N CYS A 392 -14.15 -19.25 34.22
CA CYS A 392 -13.61 -20.61 34.22
C CYS A 392 -13.11 -21.04 35.62
N ARG A 393 -13.65 -22.14 36.15
CA ARG A 393 -13.31 -22.65 37.48
C ARG A 393 -11.87 -23.10 37.60
N SER A 394 -11.25 -23.56 36.51
CA SER A 394 -9.84 -23.97 36.48
C SER A 394 -8.85 -22.88 36.86
N TYR A 395 -9.24 -21.62 36.74
CA TYR A 395 -8.33 -20.49 36.90
C TYR A 395 -8.73 -19.51 38.00
N THR A 396 -9.59 -19.95 38.95
CA THR A 396 -10.16 -19.08 40.01
C THR A 396 -9.10 -18.36 40.82
N ASN A 397 -8.11 -19.08 41.35
CA ASN A 397 -7.04 -18.42 42.15
C ASN A 397 -6.21 -17.42 41.36
N MET A 398 -5.81 -17.79 40.12
CA MET A 398 -5.05 -16.90 39.24
C MET A 398 -5.85 -15.65 38.84
N ARG A 399 -7.17 -15.80 38.74
CA ARG A 399 -8.09 -14.71 38.40
C ARG A 399 -8.27 -13.76 39.59
N THR A 400 -8.37 -14.29 40.79
CA THR A 400 -8.41 -13.47 42.00
C THR A 400 -7.18 -12.57 42.11
N ASP A 401 -5.98 -13.11 41.87
CA ASP A 401 -4.75 -12.33 41.80
C ASP A 401 -4.82 -11.24 40.74
N LEU A 402 -5.29 -11.59 39.52
CA LEU A 402 -5.47 -10.64 38.42
C LEU A 402 -6.42 -9.50 38.84
N PHE A 403 -7.58 -9.84 39.39
CA PHE A 403 -8.61 -8.84 39.76
C PHE A 403 -8.15 -7.94 40.90
N ASN A 404 -7.42 -8.44 41.88
CA ASN A 404 -6.82 -7.64 42.93
C ASN A 404 -5.88 -6.58 42.35
N LYS A 405 -5.01 -6.96 41.41
CA LYS A 405 -4.10 -6.03 40.75
C LYS A 405 -4.83 -5.01 39.88
N ILE A 406 -5.82 -5.47 39.10
CA ILE A 406 -6.63 -4.56 38.27
C ILE A 406 -7.40 -3.55 39.15
N SER A 407 -7.96 -4.02 40.26
CA SER A 407 -8.65 -3.16 41.23
C SER A 407 -7.73 -2.07 41.79
N SER A 408 -6.47 -2.45 42.11
CA SER A 408 -5.50 -1.45 42.59
C SER A 408 -5.12 -0.42 41.53
N TYR A 409 -4.96 -0.84 40.25
CA TYR A 409 -4.65 0.07 39.14
C TYR A 409 -5.79 1.01 38.79
N LEU A 410 -7.04 0.56 38.97
CA LEU A 410 -8.23 1.36 38.65
C LEU A 410 -8.80 2.11 39.84
N ASN A 411 -8.24 1.93 41.03
CA ASN A 411 -8.81 2.42 42.32
C ASN A 411 -10.32 2.08 42.47
N LYS A 412 -10.70 0.92 41.94
CA LYS A 412 -12.07 0.42 41.93
C LYS A 412 -12.10 -1.10 41.83
N ASP A 413 -12.96 -1.73 42.65
CA ASP A 413 -13.11 -3.17 42.62
C ASP A 413 -13.51 -3.67 41.21
N ALA A 414 -12.72 -4.59 40.68
CA ALA A 414 -12.95 -5.18 39.36
C ALA A 414 -14.29 -5.92 39.27
N SER A 415 -14.79 -6.48 40.38
CA SER A 415 -16.08 -7.20 40.45
C SER A 415 -17.29 -6.27 40.25
N THR A 416 -17.14 -4.96 40.40
CA THR A 416 -18.23 -3.98 40.24
C THR A 416 -18.53 -3.64 38.77
N PHE A 417 -17.65 -4.01 37.85
CA PHE A 417 -17.89 -3.80 36.43
C PHE A 417 -18.80 -4.87 35.83
N ARG A 418 -19.66 -4.49 34.88
CA ARG A 418 -20.41 -5.46 34.11
C ARG A 418 -19.44 -6.37 33.31
N ASN A 419 -19.74 -7.65 33.17
CA ASN A 419 -18.87 -8.62 32.51
C ASN A 419 -18.34 -8.13 31.14
N LYS A 420 -19.20 -7.55 30.30
CA LYS A 420 -18.78 -7.01 28.97
C LYS A 420 -17.80 -5.85 29.10
N ASP A 421 -18.00 -4.96 30.06
CA ASP A 421 -17.14 -3.80 30.30
C ASP A 421 -15.80 -4.26 30.87
N LEU A 422 -15.82 -5.21 31.80
CA LEU A 422 -14.60 -5.78 32.36
C LEU A 422 -13.77 -6.52 31.28
N VAL A 423 -14.37 -7.34 30.44
CA VAL A 423 -13.67 -7.98 29.30
C VAL A 423 -13.06 -6.90 28.38
N LYS A 424 -13.79 -5.81 28.10
CA LYS A 424 -13.27 -4.70 27.29
C LYS A 424 -12.06 -4.06 27.94
N ILE A 425 -12.11 -3.77 29.25
CA ILE A 425 -10.99 -3.20 30.00
C ILE A 425 -9.77 -4.16 29.97
N LEU A 426 -9.98 -5.44 30.24
CA LEU A 426 -8.90 -6.44 30.23
C LEU A 426 -8.24 -6.62 28.87
N LEU A 427 -8.97 -6.45 27.77
CA LEU A 427 -8.43 -6.62 26.42
C LEU A 427 -7.91 -5.33 25.79
N PHE A 428 -8.52 -4.19 26.08
CA PHE A 428 -8.28 -2.95 25.35
C PHE A 428 -7.82 -1.79 26.24
N GLY A 429 -7.84 -1.97 27.56
CA GLY A 429 -7.63 -0.89 28.51
C GLY A 429 -8.89 -0.01 28.68
N LYS A 430 -8.75 1.09 29.42
CA LYS A 430 -9.81 2.05 29.73
C LYS A 430 -9.39 3.45 29.27
N GLU A 431 -10.31 4.18 28.62
CA GLU A 431 -10.01 5.49 28.02
C GLU A 431 -9.66 6.58 29.07
N ASP A 432 -10.25 6.49 30.26
CA ASP A 432 -10.13 7.51 31.33
C ASP A 432 -8.90 7.32 32.24
N VAL A 433 -7.97 6.41 31.91
CA VAL A 433 -6.78 6.14 32.71
C VAL A 433 -5.49 6.39 31.92
N PRO A 434 -4.38 6.71 32.59
CA PRO A 434 -3.10 6.91 31.92
C PRO A 434 -2.65 5.69 31.09
N ASN A 435 -1.92 5.94 30.03
CA ASN A 435 -1.36 4.86 29.17
C ASN A 435 -0.44 3.91 29.93
N THR A 436 0.28 4.40 30.94
CA THR A 436 1.10 3.56 31.85
C THR A 436 0.25 2.56 32.60
N THR A 437 -0.89 2.99 33.14
CA THR A 437 -1.86 2.13 33.81
C THR A 437 -2.45 1.09 32.86
N ASN A 438 -2.85 1.50 31.67
CA ASN A 438 -3.35 0.58 30.65
C ASN A 438 -2.30 -0.44 30.25
N LYS A 439 -1.02 -0.04 30.13
CA LYS A 439 0.08 -0.96 29.90
C LYS A 439 0.16 -2.02 30.98
N SER A 440 0.16 -1.62 32.26
CA SER A 440 0.21 -2.54 33.41
C SER A 440 -0.98 -3.49 33.39
N ILE A 441 -2.21 -3.01 33.10
CA ILE A 441 -3.40 -3.86 32.95
C ILE A 441 -3.17 -4.95 31.91
N LEU A 442 -2.74 -4.56 30.71
CA LEU A 442 -2.54 -5.52 29.61
C LEU A 442 -1.41 -6.50 29.88
N GLU A 443 -0.33 -6.06 30.54
CA GLU A 443 0.78 -6.94 30.97
C GLU A 443 0.33 -7.96 31.99
N GLU A 444 -0.52 -7.59 32.95
CA GLU A 444 -1.06 -8.53 33.94
C GLU A 444 -2.03 -9.52 33.29
N VAL A 445 -2.89 -9.09 32.37
CA VAL A 445 -3.74 -10.02 31.61
C VAL A 445 -2.90 -11.02 30.80
N ALA A 446 -1.85 -10.55 30.15
CA ALA A 446 -0.96 -11.42 29.40
C ALA A 446 -0.19 -12.38 30.31
N SER A 447 0.23 -11.95 31.50
CA SER A 447 0.81 -12.78 32.54
C SER A 447 -0.19 -13.84 33.03
N PHE A 448 -1.44 -13.46 33.30
CA PHE A 448 -2.51 -14.40 33.63
C PHE A 448 -2.66 -15.49 32.56
N ILE A 449 -2.79 -15.10 31.27
CA ILE A 449 -2.94 -16.05 30.16
C ILE A 449 -1.73 -17.00 30.12
N SER A 450 -0.52 -16.50 30.27
CA SER A 450 0.70 -17.32 30.29
C SER A 450 0.71 -18.32 31.45
N ARG A 451 0.36 -17.91 32.67
CA ARG A 451 0.29 -18.78 33.86
C ARG A 451 -0.74 -19.90 33.70
N THR A 452 -1.86 -19.66 32.99
CA THR A 452 -2.87 -20.69 32.74
C THR A 452 -2.38 -21.83 31.86
N LYS A 453 -1.29 -21.65 31.12
CA LYS A 453 -0.75 -22.55 30.09
C LYS A 453 -1.78 -22.99 29.04
N ARG A 454 -2.97 -22.37 29.03
CA ARG A 454 -4.08 -22.73 28.11
C ARG A 454 -3.74 -22.45 26.65
N PHE A 455 -2.80 -21.53 26.41
CA PHE A 455 -2.35 -21.11 25.09
C PHE A 455 -1.08 -21.84 24.63
N ASP A 456 -0.39 -22.59 25.51
CA ASP A 456 0.88 -23.25 25.19
C ASP A 456 0.69 -24.62 24.54
N SER A 457 -0.44 -25.29 24.82
CA SER A 457 -0.71 -26.69 24.46
C SER A 457 -1.09 -26.93 22.99
N ASN A 458 -1.09 -25.90 22.13
CA ASN A 458 -1.49 -26.03 20.71
C ASN A 458 -0.46 -25.42 19.76
N ARG A 459 0.70 -26.04 19.62
CA ARG A 459 1.59 -25.89 18.46
C ARG A 459 1.09 -26.68 17.22
N ALA A 460 -0.13 -27.22 17.21
CA ALA A 460 -0.70 -27.80 16.02
C ALA A 460 -0.96 -26.67 15.00
N SER A 461 -0.12 -26.61 13.99
CA SER A 461 -0.41 -25.90 12.74
C SER A 461 -1.79 -26.29 12.27
N PRO A 462 -2.57 -25.41 11.64
CA PRO A 462 -3.72 -25.84 10.88
C PRO A 462 -3.21 -26.73 9.73
N VAL A 463 -3.20 -28.03 9.97
CA VAL A 463 -2.98 -29.04 8.94
C VAL A 463 -4.10 -28.86 7.92
N GLY A 464 -3.73 -28.88 6.66
CA GLY A 464 -4.55 -28.60 5.53
C GLY A 464 -5.94 -29.20 5.60
N ARG A 465 -6.90 -28.47 5.09
CA ARG A 465 -8.23 -29.03 4.78
C ARG A 465 -8.02 -30.23 3.87
N VAL A 466 -8.32 -31.41 4.40
CA VAL A 466 -8.48 -32.59 3.56
C VAL A 466 -9.64 -32.31 2.63
N GLY A 467 -9.38 -32.35 1.33
CA GLY A 467 -10.41 -32.25 0.32
C GLY A 467 -11.41 -33.38 0.51
N GLY A 468 -12.66 -33.04 0.79
CA GLY A 468 -13.78 -33.95 0.66
C GLY A 468 -14.02 -34.18 -0.83
N VAL A 469 -13.68 -35.35 -1.31
CA VAL A 469 -14.19 -35.93 -2.54
C VAL A 469 -15.62 -36.35 -2.27
N THR A 470 -16.57 -35.80 -2.93
CA THR A 470 -17.67 -36.41 -3.71
C THR A 470 -18.35 -35.31 -4.50
#